data_e90e509e5640f56162c94a0c75714613
#
_entry.id   e90e509e5640f56162c94a0c75714613
#
_cell.length_a   1.000
_cell.length_b   1.000
_cell.length_c   1.000
_cell.angle_alpha   90.00
_cell.angle_beta   90.00
_cell.angle_gamma   90.00
#
_symmetry.space_group_name_H-M   'P 1'
#
loop_
_entity.id
_entity.type
_entity.pdbx_description
1 polymer ?
#
loop_
_entity_poly.entity_id
_entity_poly.type
_entity_poly.pdbx_seq_one_letter_code
_entity_poly.pdbx_strand_id
1 'polypeptide(L)'
;SMSMTAFAADAPKGTLTVNNTVAGKTLDLYQIFTATKNEAGNVAYTLNSAYEGFFQSKISGASTLTGEALSEKAYDYVKKQVGPDGSNGAEFAKAILGWILENDTTVATTHKTATTTDGSTVISDLAYGYYVVYPLGATDTSTAPGNETVKSVASLVNVTDTTVTINMKSNYPTVDKKIIPAQSGNGITIGAIVNGNWEGNHQMELDDENESEDTIAPHGATDEKKAEDFGIGDTVTYQLTSKVPDMTGYNSYTFKFSDTLSKGLDLKEVLSVKVGDTVLKAGKTEANTYLPTYTTNNDGTHTLTLNFNDFYNSYKNRTGDTITVVYTATLN
;
A
#
# COMPACT_ATOMS: atom_id res chain seq x y z
N SER A 1 -30.51 1.59 -50.94
CA SER A 1 -30.44 1.75 -49.47
C SER A 1 -29.02 2.14 -49.07
N MET A 2 -28.84 3.38 -48.73
CA MET A 2 -27.59 3.81 -48.10
C MET A 2 -27.55 3.23 -46.70
N SER A 3 -26.64 2.29 -46.43
CA SER A 3 -26.30 1.89 -45.08
C SER A 3 -25.49 3.06 -44.49
N MET A 4 -26.11 3.85 -43.64
CA MET A 4 -25.38 4.75 -42.77
C MET A 4 -24.64 3.86 -41.76
N THR A 5 -23.36 3.71 -41.95
CA THR A 5 -22.47 3.28 -40.85
C THR A 5 -22.48 4.42 -39.84
N ALA A 6 -23.35 4.32 -38.84
CA ALA A 6 -23.25 5.22 -37.71
C ALA A 6 -21.93 4.89 -37.03
N PHE A 7 -20.95 5.82 -37.09
CA PHE A 7 -19.83 5.79 -36.17
C PHE A 7 -20.45 5.90 -34.78
N ALA A 8 -20.28 4.86 -33.94
CA ALA A 8 -20.64 4.96 -32.55
C ALA A 8 -19.88 6.19 -32.01
N ALA A 9 -20.60 7.18 -31.54
CA ALA A 9 -19.97 8.27 -30.78
C ALA A 9 -19.16 7.63 -29.67
N ASP A 10 -17.94 8.11 -29.44
CA ASP A 10 -17.14 7.68 -28.31
C ASP A 10 -18.00 7.74 -27.04
N ALA A 11 -17.97 6.67 -26.26
CA ALA A 11 -18.69 6.64 -25.00
C ALA A 11 -18.23 7.80 -24.12
N PRO A 12 -19.16 8.50 -23.44
CA PRO A 12 -18.79 9.63 -22.59
C PRO A 12 -17.82 9.16 -21.50
N LYS A 13 -16.84 10.02 -21.22
CA LYS A 13 -15.82 9.80 -20.20
C LYS A 13 -15.83 10.91 -19.18
N GLY A 14 -15.49 10.55 -17.95
CA GLY A 14 -15.40 11.49 -16.84
C GLY A 14 -13.98 11.65 -16.33
N THR A 15 -13.81 12.66 -15.50
CA THR A 15 -12.59 12.95 -14.78
C THR A 15 -12.87 12.84 -13.29
N LEU A 16 -12.06 12.03 -12.61
CA LEU A 16 -12.10 11.87 -11.16
C LEU A 16 -10.98 12.68 -10.53
N THR A 17 -11.32 13.54 -9.59
CA THR A 17 -10.35 14.22 -8.74
C THR A 17 -10.39 13.57 -7.35
N VAL A 18 -9.23 13.14 -6.88
CA VAL A 18 -9.06 12.59 -5.54
C VAL A 18 -8.27 13.59 -4.71
N ASN A 19 -8.91 14.18 -3.72
CA ASN A 19 -8.29 15.16 -2.83
C ASN A 19 -7.56 14.47 -1.66
N ASN A 20 -6.68 15.20 -1.01
CA ASN A 20 -5.88 14.75 0.15
C ASN A 20 -4.91 13.62 -0.19
N THR A 21 -4.38 13.66 -1.41
CA THR A 21 -3.36 12.69 -1.83
C THR A 21 -1.96 13.19 -1.49
N VAL A 22 -1.05 12.23 -1.34
CA VAL A 22 0.39 12.44 -1.14
C VAL A 22 1.11 11.96 -2.40
N ALA A 23 2.07 12.74 -2.89
CA ALA A 23 2.80 12.43 -4.12
C ALA A 23 3.50 11.08 -4.10
N GLY A 24 3.59 10.44 -5.26
CA GLY A 24 4.39 9.25 -5.47
C GLY A 24 3.74 7.95 -5.01
N LYS A 25 2.46 7.97 -4.68
CA LYS A 25 1.69 6.77 -4.33
C LYS A 25 0.89 6.27 -5.53
N THR A 26 0.31 5.09 -5.42
CA THR A 26 -0.50 4.48 -6.46
C THR A 26 -1.96 4.44 -6.04
N LEU A 27 -2.84 4.89 -6.92
CA LEU A 27 -4.27 4.64 -6.83
C LEU A 27 -4.63 3.53 -7.82
N ASP A 28 -5.27 2.48 -7.32
CA ASP A 28 -5.85 1.43 -8.13
C ASP A 28 -7.35 1.67 -8.26
N LEU A 29 -7.85 1.65 -9.50
CA LEU A 29 -9.25 1.85 -9.81
C LEU A 29 -9.80 0.58 -10.45
N TYR A 30 -10.93 0.12 -9.96
CA TYR A 30 -11.60 -1.09 -10.45
C TYR A 30 -13.02 -0.75 -10.84
N GLN A 31 -13.34 -0.91 -12.12
CA GLN A 31 -14.69 -0.68 -12.64
C GLN A 31 -15.56 -1.91 -12.40
N ILE A 32 -16.40 -1.85 -11.39
CA ILE A 32 -17.29 -2.97 -11.02
C ILE A 32 -18.48 -3.04 -11.98
N PHE A 33 -19.10 -1.89 -12.27
CA PHE A 33 -20.17 -1.75 -13.24
C PHE A 33 -19.77 -0.75 -14.30
N THR A 34 -20.15 -1.02 -15.55
CA THR A 34 -20.21 0.01 -16.58
C THR A 34 -21.48 0.84 -16.38
N ALA A 35 -21.50 2.06 -16.87
CA ALA A 35 -22.67 2.93 -16.78
C ALA A 35 -22.95 3.61 -18.12
N THR A 36 -24.21 3.74 -18.44
CA THR A 36 -24.70 4.57 -19.53
C THR A 36 -25.64 5.62 -18.99
N LYS A 37 -25.62 6.81 -19.57
CA LYS A 37 -26.46 7.94 -19.15
C LYS A 37 -27.23 8.43 -20.35
N ASN A 38 -28.57 8.52 -20.24
CA ASN A 38 -29.40 9.07 -21.29
C ASN A 38 -29.47 10.61 -21.21
N GLU A 39 -30.10 11.23 -22.22
CA GLU A 39 -30.23 12.69 -22.26
C GLU A 39 -31.01 13.29 -21.09
N ALA A 40 -31.93 12.53 -20.51
CA ALA A 40 -32.67 12.93 -19.32
C ALA A 40 -31.88 12.83 -18.03
N GLY A 41 -30.64 12.29 -18.08
CA GLY A 41 -29.78 12.12 -16.94
C GLY A 41 -29.97 10.82 -16.16
N ASN A 42 -30.78 9.88 -16.67
CA ASN A 42 -30.95 8.56 -16.06
C ASN A 42 -29.77 7.67 -16.36
N VAL A 43 -29.28 6.97 -15.36
CA VAL A 43 -28.11 6.10 -15.43
C VAL A 43 -28.53 4.65 -15.32
N ALA A 44 -28.03 3.83 -16.23
CA ALA A 44 -28.17 2.38 -16.20
C ALA A 44 -26.79 1.74 -15.99
N TYR A 45 -26.73 0.78 -15.07
CA TYR A 45 -25.49 0.07 -14.72
C TYR A 45 -25.53 -1.36 -15.24
N THR A 46 -24.40 -1.83 -15.74
CA THR A 46 -24.22 -3.22 -16.14
C THR A 46 -23.00 -3.78 -15.44
N LEU A 47 -23.17 -4.93 -14.77
CA LEU A 47 -22.08 -5.59 -14.06
C LEU A 47 -20.99 -6.02 -15.05
N ASN A 48 -19.73 -5.66 -14.76
CA ASN A 48 -18.60 -6.26 -15.44
C ASN A 48 -18.51 -7.76 -15.09
N SER A 49 -18.42 -8.60 -16.12
CA SER A 49 -18.41 -10.05 -15.95
C SER A 49 -17.28 -10.55 -15.04
N ALA A 50 -16.19 -9.81 -14.96
CA ALA A 50 -15.07 -10.14 -14.08
C ALA A 50 -15.46 -10.24 -12.59
N TYR A 51 -16.56 -9.59 -12.18
CA TYR A 51 -17.03 -9.58 -10.79
C TYR A 51 -18.20 -10.53 -10.54
N GLU A 52 -18.60 -11.31 -11.52
CA GLU A 52 -19.72 -12.25 -11.36
C GLU A 52 -19.49 -13.21 -10.18
N GLY A 53 -18.27 -13.73 -10.03
CA GLY A 53 -17.94 -14.65 -8.95
C GLY A 53 -18.15 -14.04 -7.56
N PHE A 54 -17.87 -12.77 -7.37
CA PHE A 54 -18.13 -12.10 -6.10
C PHE A 54 -19.63 -12.08 -5.77
N PHE A 55 -20.45 -11.63 -6.68
CA PHE A 55 -21.90 -11.50 -6.46
C PHE A 55 -22.61 -12.84 -6.37
N GLN A 56 -22.17 -13.83 -7.16
CA GLN A 56 -22.68 -15.20 -7.03
C GLN A 56 -22.48 -15.76 -5.64
N SER A 57 -21.35 -15.45 -5.01
CA SER A 57 -21.03 -15.92 -3.64
C SER A 57 -21.76 -15.17 -2.55
N LYS A 58 -22.16 -13.93 -2.78
CA LYS A 58 -22.77 -13.05 -1.79
C LYS A 58 -24.29 -13.02 -1.81
N ILE A 59 -24.89 -13.25 -2.95
CA ILE A 59 -26.34 -13.14 -3.14
C ILE A 59 -26.97 -14.53 -3.05
N SER A 60 -27.91 -14.70 -2.13
CA SER A 60 -28.64 -15.95 -1.98
C SER A 60 -29.40 -16.29 -3.26
N GLY A 61 -29.24 -17.52 -3.75
CA GLY A 61 -29.90 -18.00 -4.95
C GLY A 61 -29.29 -17.53 -6.27
N ALA A 62 -28.12 -16.85 -6.22
CA ALA A 62 -27.49 -16.30 -7.40
C ALA A 62 -26.30 -17.12 -7.94
N SER A 63 -25.97 -18.26 -7.33
CA SER A 63 -24.79 -19.05 -7.66
C SER A 63 -24.73 -19.54 -9.12
N THR A 64 -25.88 -19.65 -9.78
CA THR A 64 -25.99 -20.10 -11.17
C THR A 64 -26.34 -18.98 -12.14
N LEU A 65 -26.52 -17.76 -11.65
CA LEU A 65 -26.89 -16.62 -12.48
C LEU A 65 -25.66 -15.99 -13.14
N THR A 66 -25.83 -15.53 -14.35
CA THR A 66 -24.83 -14.80 -15.13
C THR A 66 -25.51 -13.68 -15.91
N GLY A 67 -24.71 -12.80 -16.53
CA GLY A 67 -25.20 -11.79 -17.45
C GLY A 67 -26.21 -10.82 -16.83
N GLU A 68 -27.24 -10.47 -17.60
CA GLU A 68 -28.22 -9.45 -17.20
C GLU A 68 -28.98 -9.81 -15.91
N ALA A 69 -29.36 -11.07 -15.75
CA ALA A 69 -30.06 -11.52 -14.53
C ALA A 69 -29.22 -11.32 -13.29
N LEU A 70 -27.92 -11.63 -13.37
CA LEU A 70 -27.00 -11.37 -12.25
C LEU A 70 -26.73 -9.88 -12.07
N SER A 71 -26.58 -9.14 -13.17
CA SER A 71 -26.32 -7.69 -13.13
C SER A 71 -27.43 -6.94 -12.37
N GLU A 72 -28.68 -7.24 -12.60
CA GLU A 72 -29.82 -6.63 -11.89
C GLU A 72 -29.78 -6.94 -10.40
N LYS A 73 -29.49 -8.19 -10.05
CA LYS A 73 -29.40 -8.60 -8.63
C LYS A 73 -28.16 -8.00 -7.95
N ALA A 74 -27.06 -7.90 -8.66
CA ALA A 74 -25.84 -7.26 -8.14
C ALA A 74 -26.06 -5.77 -7.87
N TYR A 75 -26.71 -5.08 -8.77
CA TYR A 75 -27.05 -3.67 -8.58
C TYR A 75 -27.95 -3.47 -7.35
N ASP A 76 -28.99 -4.27 -7.20
CA ASP A 76 -29.88 -4.22 -6.04
C ASP A 76 -29.14 -4.56 -4.73
N TYR A 77 -28.25 -5.53 -4.78
CA TYR A 77 -27.41 -5.90 -3.65
C TYR A 77 -26.52 -4.73 -3.20
N VAL A 78 -25.84 -4.08 -4.13
CA VAL A 78 -24.99 -2.92 -3.82
C VAL A 78 -25.82 -1.79 -3.20
N LYS A 79 -26.97 -1.48 -3.76
CA LYS A 79 -27.86 -0.45 -3.25
C LYS A 79 -28.28 -0.75 -1.80
N LYS A 80 -28.58 -1.99 -1.48
CA LYS A 80 -28.95 -2.41 -0.13
C LYS A 80 -27.78 -2.34 0.84
N GLN A 81 -26.59 -2.77 0.37
CA GLN A 81 -25.39 -2.75 1.21
C GLN A 81 -24.93 -1.32 1.53
N VAL A 82 -24.92 -0.46 0.52
CA VAL A 82 -24.49 0.94 0.69
C VAL A 82 -25.55 1.74 1.49
N GLY A 83 -26.82 1.41 1.30
CA GLY A 83 -27.92 2.14 1.93
C GLY A 83 -28.20 3.48 1.25
N PRO A 84 -29.32 4.14 1.56
CA PRO A 84 -29.73 5.37 0.91
C PRO A 84 -28.84 6.58 1.20
N ASP A 85 -28.13 6.57 2.32
CA ASP A 85 -27.22 7.63 2.76
C ASP A 85 -25.74 7.25 2.63
N GLY A 86 -25.44 6.07 2.09
CA GLY A 86 -24.07 5.55 1.96
C GLY A 86 -23.43 5.08 3.27
N SER A 87 -24.19 4.97 4.35
CA SER A 87 -23.67 4.67 5.69
C SER A 87 -23.01 3.29 5.83
N ASN A 88 -23.45 2.31 5.04
CA ASN A 88 -22.95 0.93 5.07
C ASN A 88 -21.93 0.64 3.94
N GLY A 89 -21.52 1.65 3.21
CA GLY A 89 -20.62 1.50 2.07
C GLY A 89 -19.24 0.93 2.44
N ALA A 90 -18.78 1.21 3.65
CA ALA A 90 -17.48 0.75 4.12
C ALA A 90 -17.40 -0.79 4.21
N GLU A 91 -18.43 -1.46 4.69
CA GLU A 91 -18.45 -2.93 4.76
C GLU A 91 -18.41 -3.56 3.36
N PHE A 92 -19.22 -3.02 2.45
CA PHE A 92 -19.22 -3.48 1.07
C PHE A 92 -17.87 -3.23 0.40
N ALA A 93 -17.32 -2.02 0.52
CA ALA A 93 -16.02 -1.67 -0.06
C ALA A 93 -14.91 -2.59 0.46
N LYS A 94 -14.92 -2.89 1.76
CA LYS A 94 -13.98 -3.81 2.38
C LYS A 94 -14.11 -5.23 1.82
N ALA A 95 -15.33 -5.73 1.70
CA ALA A 95 -15.58 -7.09 1.21
C ALA A 95 -15.17 -7.24 -0.25
N ILE A 96 -15.54 -6.29 -1.10
CA ILE A 96 -15.20 -6.37 -2.52
C ILE A 96 -13.72 -6.13 -2.77
N LEU A 97 -13.06 -5.25 -2.03
CA LEU A 97 -11.62 -5.07 -2.12
C LEU A 97 -10.88 -6.35 -1.74
N GLY A 98 -11.28 -7.02 -0.67
CA GLY A 98 -10.70 -8.30 -0.28
C GLY A 98 -10.80 -9.34 -1.40
N TRP A 99 -11.97 -9.44 -2.01
CA TRP A 99 -12.16 -10.35 -3.15
C TRP A 99 -11.32 -9.95 -4.37
N ILE A 100 -11.24 -8.67 -4.69
CA ILE A 100 -10.41 -8.14 -5.80
C ILE A 100 -8.95 -8.54 -5.61
N LEU A 101 -8.41 -8.37 -4.41
CA LEU A 101 -6.99 -8.68 -4.13
C LEU A 101 -6.69 -10.18 -4.24
N GLU A 102 -7.67 -11.04 -3.97
CA GLU A 102 -7.55 -12.49 -4.18
C GLU A 102 -7.77 -12.92 -5.64
N ASN A 103 -8.37 -12.05 -6.45
CA ASN A 103 -8.75 -12.33 -7.84
C ASN A 103 -8.18 -11.28 -8.81
N ASP A 104 -6.98 -10.82 -8.55
CA ASP A 104 -6.33 -9.74 -9.31
C ASP A 104 -6.19 -10.04 -10.80
N THR A 105 -5.92 -11.29 -11.18
CA THR A 105 -5.85 -11.70 -12.59
C THR A 105 -7.22 -11.71 -13.25
N THR A 106 -8.27 -12.10 -12.53
CA THR A 106 -9.64 -12.13 -13.03
C THR A 106 -10.14 -10.73 -13.35
N VAL A 107 -9.81 -9.74 -12.53
CA VAL A 107 -10.30 -8.36 -12.67
C VAL A 107 -9.36 -7.45 -13.46
N ALA A 108 -8.27 -7.97 -13.98
CA ALA A 108 -7.20 -7.19 -14.60
C ALA A 108 -7.69 -6.27 -15.73
N THR A 109 -8.67 -6.70 -16.51
CA THR A 109 -9.24 -5.91 -17.63
C THR A 109 -10.03 -4.69 -17.17
N THR A 110 -10.48 -4.67 -15.91
CA THR A 110 -11.25 -3.57 -15.30
C THR A 110 -10.38 -2.65 -14.48
N HIS A 111 -9.11 -2.94 -14.34
CA HIS A 111 -8.15 -2.27 -13.47
C HIS A 111 -7.39 -1.17 -14.20
N LYS A 112 -7.35 0.00 -13.59
CA LYS A 112 -6.49 1.12 -13.99
C LYS A 112 -5.66 1.59 -12.81
N THR A 113 -4.50 2.17 -13.09
CA THR A 113 -3.63 2.75 -12.07
C THR A 113 -3.37 4.22 -12.37
N ALA A 114 -3.16 4.99 -11.30
CA ALA A 114 -2.71 6.37 -11.40
C ALA A 114 -1.65 6.65 -10.34
N THR A 115 -0.68 7.47 -10.68
CA THR A 115 0.32 7.95 -9.71
C THR A 115 -0.18 9.25 -9.08
N THR A 116 -0.12 9.34 -7.76
CA THR A 116 -0.63 10.50 -7.03
C THR A 116 0.31 11.68 -7.09
N THR A 117 -0.28 12.86 -7.00
CA THR A 117 0.38 14.15 -6.80
C THR A 117 -0.03 14.74 -5.45
N ASP A 118 0.75 15.70 -4.94
CA ASP A 118 0.44 16.31 -3.65
C ASP A 118 -0.83 17.16 -3.70
N GLY A 119 -1.65 17.00 -2.67
CA GLY A 119 -2.88 17.74 -2.48
C GLY A 119 -4.07 17.13 -3.20
N SER A 120 -4.00 16.98 -4.50
CA SER A 120 -5.04 16.32 -5.30
C SER A 120 -4.45 15.60 -6.50
N THR A 121 -5.14 14.56 -6.93
CA THR A 121 -4.78 13.75 -8.10
C THR A 121 -5.94 13.74 -9.07
N VAL A 122 -5.69 14.10 -10.31
CA VAL A 122 -6.69 14.15 -11.37
C VAL A 122 -6.51 12.95 -12.29
N ILE A 123 -7.56 12.16 -12.44
CA ILE A 123 -7.58 10.97 -13.28
C ILE A 123 -8.58 11.19 -14.40
N SER A 124 -8.06 11.36 -15.61
CA SER A 124 -8.85 11.68 -16.81
C SER A 124 -9.24 10.42 -17.59
N ASP A 125 -10.16 10.59 -18.53
CA ASP A 125 -10.57 9.55 -19.49
C ASP A 125 -11.11 8.28 -18.84
N LEU A 126 -11.83 8.41 -17.74
CA LEU A 126 -12.52 7.30 -17.11
C LEU A 126 -13.86 7.03 -17.82
N ALA A 127 -14.04 5.80 -18.29
CA ALA A 127 -15.35 5.36 -18.75
C ALA A 127 -16.37 5.52 -17.62
N TYR A 128 -17.60 5.90 -17.96
CA TYR A 128 -18.66 5.95 -16.94
C TYR A 128 -18.85 4.59 -16.29
N GLY A 129 -19.03 4.59 -14.99
CA GLY A 129 -19.18 3.36 -14.23
C GLY A 129 -19.19 3.59 -12.73
N TYR A 130 -19.28 2.48 -12.02
CA TYR A 130 -19.14 2.42 -10.57
C TYR A 130 -17.80 1.79 -10.24
N TYR A 131 -16.99 2.52 -9.48
CA TYR A 131 -15.59 2.17 -9.23
C TYR A 131 -15.32 1.95 -7.76
N VAL A 132 -14.41 1.01 -7.51
CA VAL A 132 -13.66 0.93 -6.25
C VAL A 132 -12.33 1.62 -6.47
N VAL A 133 -12.02 2.61 -5.66
CA VAL A 133 -10.75 3.34 -5.68
C VAL A 133 -9.93 2.92 -4.46
N TYR A 134 -8.81 2.29 -4.71
CA TYR A 134 -7.95 1.74 -3.68
C TYR A 134 -6.60 2.43 -3.69
N PRO A 135 -6.27 3.20 -2.63
CA PRO A 135 -4.93 3.75 -2.45
C PRO A 135 -4.00 2.63 -1.95
N LEU A 136 -3.17 2.12 -2.85
CA LEU A 136 -2.30 0.97 -2.57
C LEU A 136 -1.40 1.23 -1.36
N GLY A 137 -1.48 0.33 -0.38
CA GLY A 137 -0.68 0.40 0.84
C GLY A 137 -1.19 1.37 1.90
N ALA A 138 -2.30 2.07 1.64
CA ALA A 138 -2.94 2.92 2.64
C ALA A 138 -3.61 2.07 3.74
N THR A 139 -3.78 2.68 4.89
CA THR A 139 -4.42 2.05 6.05
C THR A 139 -5.53 2.91 6.58
N ASP A 140 -6.50 2.29 7.23
CA ASP A 140 -7.50 3.04 7.99
C ASP A 140 -6.86 3.67 9.23
N THR A 141 -7.38 4.82 9.60
CA THR A 141 -7.08 5.38 10.93
C THR A 141 -7.69 4.47 11.98
N SER A 142 -6.85 3.93 12.86
CA SER A 142 -7.37 3.15 13.98
C SER A 142 -8.18 4.06 14.91
N THR A 143 -9.39 3.65 15.23
CA THR A 143 -10.15 4.21 16.33
C THR A 143 -9.67 3.57 17.64
N ALA A 144 -9.87 4.27 18.73
CA ALA A 144 -9.55 3.72 20.06
C ALA A 144 -10.25 2.36 20.27
N PRO A 145 -9.60 1.41 20.94
CA PRO A 145 -10.21 0.12 21.24
C PRO A 145 -11.58 0.28 21.89
N GLY A 146 -12.58 -0.43 21.39
CA GLY A 146 -13.97 -0.39 21.88
C GLY A 146 -14.89 0.53 21.08
N ASN A 147 -14.38 1.36 20.18
CA ASN A 147 -15.17 2.22 19.30
C ASN A 147 -14.92 1.88 17.81
N GLU A 148 -14.72 0.62 17.53
CA GLU A 148 -14.42 0.14 16.19
C GLU A 148 -15.65 0.25 15.30
N THR A 149 -15.64 1.21 14.40
CA THR A 149 -16.53 1.23 13.25
C THR A 149 -15.83 0.58 12.08
N VAL A 150 -16.57 -0.21 11.30
CA VAL A 150 -16.02 -0.80 10.08
C VAL A 150 -15.64 0.33 9.14
N LYS A 151 -14.37 0.37 8.79
CA LYS A 151 -13.82 1.34 7.81
C LYS A 151 -13.20 0.58 6.65
N SER A 152 -13.16 1.20 5.51
CA SER A 152 -12.46 0.67 4.36
C SER A 152 -11.43 1.68 3.87
N VAL A 153 -10.26 1.19 3.47
CA VAL A 153 -9.27 2.02 2.79
C VAL A 153 -9.72 2.39 1.38
N ALA A 154 -10.58 1.59 0.78
CA ALA A 154 -11.14 1.84 -0.53
C ALA A 154 -12.36 2.76 -0.45
N SER A 155 -12.50 3.58 -1.47
CA SER A 155 -13.67 4.43 -1.69
C SER A 155 -14.52 3.90 -2.84
N LEU A 156 -15.83 4.07 -2.73
CA LEU A 156 -16.78 3.76 -3.80
C LEU A 156 -17.14 5.07 -4.50
N VAL A 157 -17.12 5.07 -5.82
CA VAL A 157 -17.44 6.29 -6.57
C VAL A 157 -18.21 5.98 -7.85
N ASN A 158 -19.27 6.77 -8.09
CA ASN A 158 -19.97 6.83 -9.36
C ASN A 158 -19.31 7.85 -10.27
N VAL A 159 -18.74 7.41 -11.38
CA VAL A 159 -18.25 8.30 -12.42
C VAL A 159 -19.31 8.29 -13.53
N THR A 160 -20.25 9.21 -13.44
CA THR A 160 -21.40 9.35 -14.36
C THR A 160 -21.58 10.78 -14.83
N ASP A 161 -20.62 11.63 -14.56
CA ASP A 161 -20.53 13.01 -15.00
C ASP A 161 -19.12 13.34 -15.48
N THR A 162 -18.99 14.47 -16.17
CA THR A 162 -17.69 14.94 -16.69
C THR A 162 -16.67 15.20 -15.59
N THR A 163 -17.13 15.53 -14.39
CA THR A 163 -16.25 15.81 -13.24
C THR A 163 -16.85 15.21 -11.98
N VAL A 164 -16.06 14.43 -11.27
CA VAL A 164 -16.41 13.82 -9.99
C VAL A 164 -15.25 14.03 -9.02
N THR A 165 -15.55 14.32 -7.77
CA THR A 165 -14.54 14.56 -6.74
C THR A 165 -14.81 13.69 -5.53
N ILE A 166 -13.75 13.05 -5.02
CA ILE A 166 -13.76 12.36 -3.74
C ILE A 166 -12.61 12.82 -2.87
N ASN A 167 -12.75 12.64 -1.57
CA ASN A 167 -11.69 12.92 -0.61
C ASN A 167 -11.13 11.62 -0.07
N MET A 168 -9.82 11.45 -0.19
CA MET A 168 -9.15 10.31 0.41
C MET A 168 -9.10 10.49 1.93
N LYS A 169 -9.51 9.46 2.67
CA LYS A 169 -9.54 9.46 4.15
C LYS A 169 -8.54 8.49 4.75
N SER A 170 -7.82 7.77 3.91
CA SER A 170 -6.84 6.78 4.32
C SER A 170 -5.50 7.43 4.64
N ASN A 171 -4.72 6.76 5.47
CA ASN A 171 -3.36 7.17 5.82
C ASN A 171 -2.36 6.14 5.32
N TYR A 172 -1.13 6.59 5.12
CA TYR A 172 -0.01 5.70 4.85
C TYR A 172 0.85 5.54 6.10
N PRO A 173 1.52 4.39 6.27
CA PRO A 173 2.57 4.28 7.27
C PRO A 173 3.61 5.37 7.04
N THR A 174 4.08 5.97 8.12
CA THR A 174 5.13 6.98 8.08
C THR A 174 6.43 6.40 8.63
N VAL A 175 7.56 6.98 8.25
CA VAL A 175 8.87 6.61 8.77
C VAL A 175 9.57 7.84 9.32
N ASP A 176 10.12 7.70 10.52
CA ASP A 176 11.01 8.69 11.11
C ASP A 176 12.45 8.20 11.00
N LYS A 177 13.36 9.09 10.61
CA LYS A 177 14.78 8.81 10.47
C LYS A 177 15.59 9.76 11.35
N LYS A 178 16.52 9.19 12.08
CA LYS A 178 17.46 10.00 12.87
C LYS A 178 18.83 9.36 12.93
N ILE A 179 19.82 10.18 13.24
CA ILE A 179 21.18 9.74 13.58
C ILE A 179 21.19 9.42 15.08
N ILE A 180 21.71 8.27 15.41
CA ILE A 180 21.84 7.82 16.81
C ILE A 180 23.31 7.54 17.16
N PRO A 181 23.66 7.46 18.44
CA PRO A 181 25.00 7.05 18.85
C PRO A 181 25.39 5.69 18.28
N ALA A 182 26.70 5.50 18.04
CA ALA A 182 27.23 4.26 17.53
C ALA A 182 26.81 3.08 18.41
N GLN A 183 26.44 1.98 17.75
CA GLN A 183 26.06 0.74 18.41
C GLN A 183 27.00 -0.37 18.00
N SER A 184 27.26 -1.29 18.94
CA SER A 184 27.98 -2.51 18.65
C SER A 184 27.01 -3.61 18.24
N GLY A 185 27.43 -4.48 17.35
CA GLY A 185 26.64 -5.61 16.89
C GLY A 185 27.20 -6.18 15.61
N ASN A 186 26.72 -7.34 15.24
CA ASN A 186 27.04 -8.01 13.99
C ASN A 186 25.81 -7.92 13.10
N GLY A 187 25.93 -7.16 12.02
CA GLY A 187 24.85 -6.98 11.08
C GLY A 187 25.16 -7.58 9.73
N ILE A 188 24.26 -7.34 8.80
CA ILE A 188 24.46 -7.70 7.39
C ILE A 188 25.31 -6.63 6.74
N THR A 189 26.48 -7.02 6.24
CA THR A 189 27.36 -6.12 5.54
C THR A 189 26.93 -5.94 4.07
N ILE A 190 27.41 -4.86 3.46
CA ILE A 190 27.14 -4.61 2.03
C ILE A 190 27.61 -5.79 1.15
N GLY A 191 28.68 -6.50 1.55
CA GLY A 191 29.17 -7.67 0.82
C GLY A 191 28.18 -8.84 0.77
N ALA A 192 27.18 -8.86 1.67
CA ALA A 192 26.12 -9.83 1.64
C ALA A 192 25.02 -9.49 0.61
N ILE A 193 25.04 -8.28 0.06
CA ILE A 193 24.05 -7.81 -0.90
C ILE A 193 24.75 -7.69 -2.26
N VAL A 194 24.77 -8.79 -3.01
CA VAL A 194 25.49 -8.89 -4.29
C VAL A 194 24.58 -8.43 -5.44
N ASN A 195 25.07 -7.53 -6.28
CA ASN A 195 24.31 -7.01 -7.43
C ASN A 195 22.92 -6.47 -7.06
N GLY A 196 22.81 -5.87 -5.87
CA GLY A 196 21.54 -5.34 -5.39
C GLY A 196 20.63 -6.36 -4.71
N ASN A 197 21.04 -7.63 -4.62
CA ASN A 197 20.24 -8.70 -3.99
C ASN A 197 21.01 -9.40 -2.88
N TRP A 198 20.31 -9.74 -1.82
CA TRP A 198 20.89 -10.53 -0.74
C TRP A 198 21.08 -11.99 -1.16
N GLU A 199 22.31 -12.48 -1.07
CA GLU A 199 22.66 -13.85 -1.45
C GLU A 199 22.61 -14.85 -0.30
N GLY A 200 22.48 -14.38 0.93
CA GLY A 200 22.38 -15.25 2.09
C GLY A 200 23.70 -15.85 2.60
N ASN A 201 24.78 -15.70 1.84
CA ASN A 201 26.06 -16.37 2.14
C ASN A 201 26.95 -15.60 3.13
N HIS A 202 26.67 -14.34 3.34
CA HIS A 202 27.49 -13.45 4.15
C HIS A 202 26.74 -12.88 5.33
N GLN A 203 25.56 -13.44 5.64
CA GLN A 203 24.79 -13.02 6.78
C GLN A 203 25.51 -13.40 8.06
N MET A 204 25.77 -12.42 8.88
CA MET A 204 26.17 -12.63 10.26
C MET A 204 24.89 -12.64 11.09
N GLU A 205 24.69 -13.69 11.90
CA GLU A 205 23.58 -13.71 12.83
C GLU A 205 23.76 -12.58 13.87
N LEU A 206 22.66 -11.87 14.14
CA LEU A 206 22.68 -10.92 15.23
C LEU A 206 22.89 -11.69 16.54
N ASP A 207 23.83 -11.22 17.34
CA ASP A 207 24.09 -11.78 18.66
C ASP A 207 22.98 -11.27 19.59
N ASP A 208 22.13 -12.18 20.05
CA ASP A 208 21.03 -11.86 20.96
C ASP A 208 21.49 -11.16 22.24
N GLU A 209 22.74 -11.37 22.65
CA GLU A 209 23.32 -10.70 23.83
C GLU A 209 23.59 -9.22 23.59
N ASN A 210 23.72 -8.78 22.34
CA ASN A 210 23.93 -7.38 21.98
C ASN A 210 22.62 -6.63 21.71
N GLU A 211 21.51 -7.29 21.81
CA GLU A 211 20.18 -6.72 21.59
C GLU A 211 19.50 -6.27 22.88
N SER A 212 20.28 -5.87 23.88
CA SER A 212 19.69 -5.27 25.06
C SER A 212 18.95 -4.01 24.64
N GLU A 213 17.76 -3.79 25.18
CA GLU A 213 16.95 -2.60 24.97
C GLU A 213 17.76 -1.31 25.17
N ASP A 214 18.82 -1.35 25.97
CA ASP A 214 19.70 -0.23 26.25
C ASP A 214 20.55 0.20 25.05
N THR A 215 20.73 -0.66 24.02
CA THR A 215 21.53 -0.33 22.84
C THR A 215 20.71 0.27 21.72
N ILE A 216 19.39 0.12 21.73
CA ILE A 216 18.50 0.59 20.66
C ILE A 216 17.73 1.84 21.08
N ALA A 217 17.52 2.04 22.36
CA ALA A 217 16.82 3.20 22.84
C ALA A 217 17.74 4.44 22.75
N PRO A 218 17.33 5.45 21.99
CA PRO A 218 18.00 6.74 22.08
C PRO A 218 17.76 7.28 23.49
N HIS A 219 18.82 7.43 24.22
CA HIS A 219 18.76 8.05 25.54
C HIS A 219 18.58 9.55 25.40
N GLY A 220 17.44 9.98 24.95
CA GLY A 220 17.06 11.36 24.93
C GLY A 220 17.79 12.24 23.91
N ALA A 221 17.28 13.43 23.76
CA ALA A 221 17.71 14.40 22.76
C ALA A 221 19.15 14.90 22.92
N THR A 222 19.81 14.59 24.05
CA THR A 222 21.17 15.06 24.34
C THR A 222 22.27 14.32 23.59
N ASP A 223 21.96 13.11 23.05
CA ASP A 223 22.92 12.27 22.32
C ASP A 223 22.68 12.27 20.81
N GLU A 224 21.76 13.10 20.32
CA GLU A 224 21.52 13.25 18.88
C GLU A 224 22.73 13.90 18.23
N LYS A 225 23.36 13.14 17.32
CA LYS A 225 24.39 13.66 16.43
C LYS A 225 23.74 14.16 15.15
N LYS A 226 24.28 15.25 14.64
CA LYS A 226 23.84 15.82 13.35
C LYS A 226 24.82 15.39 12.26
N ALA A 227 24.37 15.42 10.99
CA ALA A 227 25.19 15.07 9.85
C ALA A 227 26.50 15.86 9.79
N GLU A 228 26.50 17.11 10.22
CA GLU A 228 27.69 17.99 10.26
C GLU A 228 28.77 17.58 11.28
N ASP A 229 28.42 16.70 12.24
CA ASP A 229 29.36 16.22 13.25
C ASP A 229 30.28 15.10 12.74
N PHE A 230 30.09 14.68 11.47
CA PHE A 230 30.83 13.57 10.89
C PHE A 230 31.79 14.06 9.79
N GLY A 231 32.95 13.44 9.74
CA GLY A 231 33.96 13.65 8.70
C GLY A 231 34.12 12.43 7.80
N ILE A 232 34.91 12.61 6.72
CA ILE A 232 35.24 11.52 5.79
C ILE A 232 35.87 10.35 6.53
N GLY A 233 35.38 9.15 6.27
CA GLY A 233 35.83 7.92 6.91
C GLY A 233 35.05 7.54 8.15
N ASP A 234 34.23 8.46 8.69
CA ASP A 234 33.41 8.18 9.85
C ASP A 234 32.23 7.27 9.51
N THR A 235 31.81 6.50 10.52
CA THR A 235 30.60 5.69 10.43
C THR A 235 29.44 6.44 11.07
N VAL A 236 28.35 6.59 10.33
CA VAL A 236 27.10 7.19 10.78
C VAL A 236 26.09 6.08 11.06
N THR A 237 25.46 6.12 12.22
CA THR A 237 24.42 5.16 12.60
C THR A 237 23.05 5.82 12.47
N TYR A 238 22.19 5.22 11.67
CA TYR A 238 20.82 5.69 11.43
C TYR A 238 19.81 4.76 12.06
N GLN A 239 18.75 5.34 12.58
CA GLN A 239 17.58 4.62 13.03
C GLN A 239 16.37 5.06 12.25
N LEU A 240 15.66 4.08 11.66
CA LEU A 240 14.37 4.27 11.03
C LEU A 240 13.31 3.66 11.94
N THR A 241 12.24 4.39 12.18
CA THR A 241 11.10 3.88 12.97
C THR A 241 9.82 4.07 12.22
N SER A 242 8.93 3.10 12.36
CA SER A 242 7.57 3.13 11.88
C SER A 242 6.70 2.32 12.85
N LYS A 243 5.46 2.07 12.47
CA LYS A 243 4.55 1.24 13.25
C LYS A 243 3.84 0.25 12.35
N VAL A 244 3.52 -0.90 12.90
CA VAL A 244 2.67 -1.87 12.21
C VAL A 244 1.32 -1.21 11.93
N PRO A 245 0.93 -1.11 10.65
CA PRO A 245 -0.31 -0.47 10.28
C PRO A 245 -1.52 -1.34 10.61
N ASP A 246 -2.69 -0.74 10.68
CA ASP A 246 -3.94 -1.49 10.71
C ASP A 246 -4.20 -2.09 9.32
N MET A 247 -4.09 -3.40 9.23
CA MET A 247 -4.27 -4.16 7.99
C MET A 247 -5.66 -4.78 7.88
N THR A 248 -6.61 -4.30 8.64
CA THR A 248 -7.99 -4.77 8.56
C THR A 248 -8.55 -4.56 7.15
N GLY A 249 -9.13 -5.58 6.58
CA GLY A 249 -9.66 -5.56 5.21
C GLY A 249 -8.68 -5.96 4.12
N TYR A 250 -7.43 -6.20 4.46
CA TYR A 250 -6.43 -6.75 3.55
C TYR A 250 -6.34 -8.27 3.69
N ASN A 251 -5.97 -8.93 2.60
CA ASN A 251 -5.62 -10.37 2.59
C ASN A 251 -4.12 -10.57 2.47
N SER A 252 -3.42 -9.53 2.02
CA SER A 252 -1.96 -9.47 1.97
C SER A 252 -1.54 -8.02 2.10
N TYR A 253 -0.34 -7.78 2.54
CA TYR A 253 0.19 -6.42 2.67
C TYR A 253 1.71 -6.46 2.52
N THR A 254 2.22 -5.67 1.59
CA THR A 254 3.65 -5.48 1.42
C THR A 254 4.10 -4.29 2.25
N PHE A 255 5.01 -4.53 3.17
CA PHE A 255 5.63 -3.48 3.96
C PHE A 255 7.13 -3.50 3.73
N LYS A 256 7.69 -2.34 3.39
CA LYS A 256 9.12 -2.20 3.16
C LYS A 256 9.60 -0.81 3.58
N PHE A 257 10.80 -0.76 4.13
CA PHE A 257 11.55 0.48 4.21
C PHE A 257 12.33 0.68 2.92
N SER A 258 12.33 1.90 2.41
CA SER A 258 13.17 2.29 1.30
C SER A 258 13.85 3.60 1.69
N ASP A 259 15.17 3.60 1.74
CA ASP A 259 15.94 4.77 2.14
C ASP A 259 17.02 5.07 1.11
N THR A 260 17.11 6.31 0.70
CA THR A 260 18.10 6.76 -0.28
C THR A 260 19.27 7.38 0.46
N LEU A 261 20.45 6.80 0.26
CA LEU A 261 21.71 7.33 0.80
C LEU A 261 22.31 8.29 -0.22
N SER A 262 22.74 9.47 0.24
CA SER A 262 23.39 10.45 -0.59
C SER A 262 24.71 9.92 -1.18
N LYS A 263 25.22 10.57 -2.22
CA LYS A 263 26.45 10.16 -2.92
C LYS A 263 27.66 9.95 -2.00
N GLY A 264 27.75 10.74 -0.93
CA GLY A 264 28.85 10.65 0.02
C GLY A 264 28.70 9.55 1.06
N LEU A 265 27.64 8.75 1.01
CA LEU A 265 27.36 7.70 1.99
C LEU A 265 27.28 6.34 1.31
N ASP A 266 28.08 5.40 1.82
CA ASP A 266 28.03 4.01 1.42
C ASP A 266 27.48 3.17 2.59
N LEU A 267 26.54 2.31 2.30
CA LEU A 267 26.04 1.37 3.29
C LEU A 267 27.18 0.53 3.85
N LYS A 268 27.27 0.44 5.15
CA LYS A 268 28.22 -0.43 5.83
C LYS A 268 27.56 -1.73 6.26
N GLU A 269 26.55 -1.64 7.10
CA GLU A 269 25.82 -2.80 7.57
C GLU A 269 24.42 -2.46 8.06
N VAL A 270 23.49 -3.42 7.97
CA VAL A 270 22.19 -3.38 8.64
C VAL A 270 22.38 -4.06 9.98
N LEU A 271 22.36 -3.29 11.08
CA LEU A 271 22.67 -3.79 12.41
C LEU A 271 21.50 -4.50 13.07
N SER A 272 20.30 -3.97 12.95
CA SER A 272 19.15 -4.49 13.67
C SER A 272 17.86 -4.18 12.94
N VAL A 273 16.96 -5.15 12.92
CA VAL A 273 15.59 -4.99 12.44
C VAL A 273 14.67 -5.66 13.44
N LYS A 274 13.72 -4.89 13.99
CA LYS A 274 12.79 -5.39 15.01
C LYS A 274 11.36 -4.99 14.70
N VAL A 275 10.43 -5.84 15.07
CA VAL A 275 9.01 -5.54 15.20
C VAL A 275 8.63 -5.76 16.66
N GLY A 276 8.37 -4.67 17.40
CA GLY A 276 8.29 -4.74 18.85
C GLY A 276 9.60 -5.32 19.41
N ASP A 277 9.49 -6.38 20.18
CA ASP A 277 10.65 -7.10 20.75
C ASP A 277 11.12 -8.25 19.84
N THR A 278 10.43 -8.52 18.72
CA THR A 278 10.80 -9.58 17.79
C THR A 278 11.93 -9.14 16.89
N VAL A 279 13.06 -9.83 16.98
CA VAL A 279 14.22 -9.60 16.12
C VAL A 279 14.04 -10.34 14.80
N LEU A 280 14.26 -9.62 13.70
CA LEU A 280 14.21 -10.19 12.36
C LEU A 280 15.63 -10.45 11.85
N LYS A 281 15.76 -11.54 11.10
CA LYS A 281 16.97 -11.86 10.34
C LYS A 281 16.74 -11.59 8.86
N ALA A 282 17.81 -11.46 8.09
CA ALA A 282 17.66 -11.47 6.65
C ALA A 282 17.18 -12.84 6.17
N GLY A 283 16.30 -12.82 5.20
CA GLY A 283 15.72 -14.04 4.62
C GLY A 283 15.06 -13.72 3.29
N LYS A 284 14.73 -14.74 2.51
CA LYS A 284 14.13 -14.56 1.19
C LYS A 284 12.60 -14.59 1.23
N THR A 285 12.02 -15.46 2.07
CA THR A 285 10.57 -15.67 2.11
C THR A 285 10.03 -15.98 3.51
N GLU A 286 10.87 -16.35 4.44
CA GLU A 286 10.46 -16.88 5.75
C GLU A 286 9.82 -15.79 6.63
N ALA A 287 8.91 -16.21 7.51
CA ALA A 287 8.35 -15.31 8.52
C ALA A 287 9.46 -14.77 9.45
N ASN A 288 9.25 -13.57 9.97
CA ASN A 288 10.21 -12.89 10.85
C ASN A 288 11.58 -12.69 10.19
N THR A 289 11.57 -12.49 8.88
CA THR A 289 12.76 -12.14 8.09
C THR A 289 12.47 -10.92 7.21
N TYR A 290 13.54 -10.29 6.75
CA TYR A 290 13.48 -9.21 5.79
C TYR A 290 14.42 -9.49 4.63
N LEU A 291 14.01 -9.11 3.42
CA LEU A 291 14.86 -9.23 2.23
C LEU A 291 15.49 -7.86 1.95
N PRO A 292 16.81 -7.71 2.17
CA PRO A 292 17.50 -6.47 1.87
C PRO A 292 17.90 -6.41 0.41
N THR A 293 17.79 -5.23 -0.18
CA THR A 293 18.37 -4.91 -1.49
C THR A 293 19.11 -3.57 -1.40
N TYR A 294 20.17 -3.44 -2.16
CA TYR A 294 20.97 -2.21 -2.21
C TYR A 294 21.37 -1.95 -3.65
N THR A 295 20.94 -0.83 -4.18
CA THR A 295 21.15 -0.46 -5.58
C THR A 295 21.79 0.89 -5.68
N THR A 296 22.60 1.09 -6.73
CA THR A 296 23.17 2.40 -7.07
C THR A 296 22.29 3.02 -8.15
N ASN A 297 21.85 4.23 -7.89
CA ASN A 297 21.01 5.00 -8.80
C ASN A 297 21.87 5.72 -9.86
N ASN A 298 21.25 6.14 -10.96
CA ASN A 298 21.94 6.84 -12.04
C ASN A 298 22.60 8.15 -11.61
N ASP A 299 22.08 8.79 -10.58
CA ASP A 299 22.63 10.03 -10.02
C ASP A 299 23.77 9.81 -9.02
N GLY A 300 24.17 8.56 -8.79
CA GLY A 300 25.22 8.17 -7.85
C GLY A 300 24.76 8.02 -6.40
N THR A 301 23.50 8.24 -6.09
CA THR A 301 22.92 7.88 -4.80
C THR A 301 22.69 6.38 -4.73
N HIS A 302 22.44 5.87 -3.53
CA HIS A 302 22.16 4.47 -3.29
C HIS A 302 20.79 4.31 -2.62
N THR A 303 20.10 3.24 -2.93
CA THR A 303 18.83 2.91 -2.30
C THR A 303 18.94 1.59 -1.55
N LEU A 304 18.73 1.65 -0.23
CA LEU A 304 18.57 0.48 0.62
C LEU A 304 17.07 0.20 0.75
N THR A 305 16.67 -1.01 0.43
CA THR A 305 15.29 -1.46 0.63
C THR A 305 15.29 -2.69 1.52
N LEU A 306 14.44 -2.69 2.53
CA LEU A 306 14.20 -3.82 3.42
C LEU A 306 12.74 -4.22 3.26
N ASN A 307 12.49 -5.33 2.57
CA ASN A 307 11.15 -5.87 2.39
C ASN A 307 10.87 -6.92 3.47
N PHE A 308 9.85 -6.69 4.28
CA PHE A 308 9.46 -7.61 5.35
C PHE A 308 8.67 -8.78 4.78
N ASN A 309 9.24 -9.96 4.85
CA ASN A 309 8.62 -11.18 4.32
C ASN A 309 7.42 -11.58 5.17
N ASP A 310 6.36 -12.04 4.49
CA ASP A 310 5.13 -12.51 5.16
C ASP A 310 4.59 -11.52 6.22
N PHE A 311 4.68 -10.24 5.93
CA PHE A 311 4.37 -9.18 6.89
C PHE A 311 2.91 -9.24 7.35
N TYR A 312 1.98 -9.43 6.43
CA TYR A 312 0.55 -9.46 6.74
C TYR A 312 0.22 -10.56 7.75
N ASN A 313 0.58 -11.79 7.45
CA ASN A 313 0.27 -12.92 8.32
C ASN A 313 1.00 -12.85 9.67
N SER A 314 2.23 -12.35 9.66
CA SER A 314 3.06 -12.27 10.86
C SER A 314 2.59 -11.18 11.83
N TYR A 315 2.08 -10.05 11.31
CA TYR A 315 1.89 -8.86 12.14
C TYR A 315 0.49 -8.26 12.08
N LYS A 316 -0.47 -8.87 11.41
CA LYS A 316 -1.85 -8.35 11.32
C LYS A 316 -2.54 -8.17 12.67
N ASN A 317 -2.12 -8.92 13.69
CA ASN A 317 -2.64 -8.82 15.06
C ASN A 317 -1.76 -7.97 15.98
N ARG A 318 -0.77 -7.27 15.42
CA ARG A 318 0.20 -6.48 16.18
C ARG A 318 0.17 -4.99 15.79
N THR A 319 -0.98 -4.50 15.37
CA THR A 319 -1.18 -3.10 15.01
C THR A 319 -0.65 -2.16 16.09
N GLY A 320 0.15 -1.18 15.68
CA GLY A 320 0.72 -0.19 16.57
C GLY A 320 2.09 -0.57 17.16
N ASP A 321 2.54 -1.80 17.00
CA ASP A 321 3.88 -2.20 17.44
C ASP A 321 4.93 -1.40 16.66
N THR A 322 5.98 -0.97 17.35
CA THR A 322 7.06 -0.19 16.74
C THR A 322 7.92 -1.08 15.86
N ILE A 323 8.21 -0.62 14.66
CA ILE A 323 9.16 -1.23 13.75
C ILE A 323 10.42 -0.38 13.76
N THR A 324 11.55 -1.00 14.05
CA THR A 324 12.83 -0.28 14.18
C THR A 324 13.88 -0.92 13.29
N VAL A 325 14.53 -0.10 12.47
CA VAL A 325 15.68 -0.48 11.66
C VAL A 325 16.87 0.37 12.06
N VAL A 326 17.99 -0.28 12.34
CA VAL A 326 19.27 0.42 12.60
C VAL A 326 20.25 -0.04 11.52
N TYR A 327 20.81 0.90 10.81
CA TYR A 327 21.86 0.63 9.83
C TYR A 327 22.97 1.65 9.92
N THR A 328 24.14 1.28 9.43
CA THR A 328 25.33 2.15 9.40
C THR A 328 25.77 2.42 7.99
N ALA A 329 26.30 3.60 7.77
CA ALA A 329 26.91 4.03 6.52
C ALA A 329 28.23 4.71 6.79
N THR A 330 29.17 4.59 5.85
CA THR A 330 30.48 5.24 5.91
C THR A 330 30.45 6.49 5.04
N LEU A 331 30.91 7.60 5.57
CA LEU A 331 31.04 8.86 4.83
C LEU A 331 32.31 8.83 3.99
N ASN A 332 32.17 9.02 2.70
CA ASN A 332 33.25 9.06 1.72
C ASN A 332 33.69 10.47 1.38
#